data_dc19417857e545bd7a87c8015c49802f
#
_entry.id   dc19417857e545bd7a87c8015c49802f
#
_cell.length_a   1.000
_cell.length_b   1.000
_cell.length_c   1.000
_cell.angle_alpha   90.00
_cell.angle_beta   90.00
_cell.angle_gamma   90.00
#
_symmetry.space_group_name_H-M   'P 1'
#
loop_
_entity.id
_entity.type
_entity.pdbx_description
1 polymer ?
#
loop_
_entity_poly.entity_id
_entity_poly.type
_entity_poly.pdbx_seq_one_letter_code
_entity_poly.pdbx_strand_id
1 'polypeptide(L)'
;MKIVLETLCGCTAPSGFETPAAQAAQALLATLVDETSIDRMGNLIGVRRCGKPDAGKVLLDAHLDEIGLIVTGAEEGYLRFRTIGGVDPRMLPGREVTILTQPPMVGMVASPGPEQDDESKSVPIAELVIDAGLTQEQAEQLVGTPMVYRGSWFPLGEDQMCGKAMDDRSCFAILLRCMELLKDKELDMDVYVMGSPGRRSPGWAPPWVPGRYSPTAASPYT
;
A
#
# COMPACT_ATOMS: atom_id res chain seq x y z
N MET A 1 9.69 2.95 -16.42
CA MET A 1 9.41 2.05 -15.29
C MET A 1 9.99 2.55 -13.97
N LYS A 2 11.28 2.87 -13.83
CA LYS A 2 11.88 3.38 -12.56
C LYS A 2 11.13 4.59 -12.00
N ILE A 3 10.87 5.62 -12.81
CA ILE A 3 10.13 6.83 -12.39
C ILE A 3 8.70 6.49 -11.93
N VAL A 4 8.02 5.58 -12.61
CA VAL A 4 6.66 5.14 -12.23
C VAL A 4 6.68 4.47 -10.86
N LEU A 5 7.61 3.57 -10.63
CA LEU A 5 7.79 2.90 -9.34
C LEU A 5 8.14 3.89 -8.22
N GLU A 6 9.06 4.84 -8.50
CA GLU A 6 9.42 5.88 -7.55
C GLU A 6 8.21 6.74 -7.17
N THR A 7 7.41 7.15 -8.14
CA THR A 7 6.17 7.91 -7.92
C THR A 7 5.19 7.12 -7.06
N LEU A 8 4.90 5.88 -7.41
CA LEU A 8 3.93 5.04 -6.69
C LEU A 8 4.44 4.68 -5.29
N CYS A 9 5.67 4.17 -5.17
CA CYS A 9 6.25 3.73 -3.90
C CYS A 9 6.62 4.89 -2.98
N GLY A 10 6.82 6.09 -3.52
CA GLY A 10 7.02 7.32 -2.74
C GLY A 10 5.77 7.81 -2.01
N CYS A 11 4.58 7.44 -2.48
CA CYS A 11 3.33 7.80 -1.79
C CYS A 11 3.24 7.13 -0.42
N THR A 12 2.70 7.89 0.54
CA THR A 12 2.43 7.40 1.90
C THR A 12 0.93 7.09 2.00
N ALA A 13 0.59 5.81 2.05
CA ALA A 13 -0.79 5.35 1.93
C ALA A 13 -1.00 3.99 2.60
N PRO A 14 -1.04 3.92 3.94
CA PRO A 14 -1.38 2.68 4.63
C PRO A 14 -2.85 2.33 4.41
N SER A 15 -3.22 1.05 4.60
CA SER A 15 -4.60 0.58 4.44
C SER A 15 -5.59 1.43 5.24
N GLY A 16 -6.65 1.89 4.60
CA GLY A 16 -7.63 2.84 5.11
C GLY A 16 -7.30 4.32 4.83
N PHE A 17 -6.11 4.61 4.27
CA PHE A 17 -5.63 5.97 3.97
C PHE A 17 -5.01 6.03 2.57
N GLU A 18 -5.55 5.28 1.60
CA GLU A 18 -4.98 5.03 0.28
C GLU A 18 -5.10 6.20 -0.70
N THR A 19 -5.86 7.24 -0.36
CA THR A 19 -6.14 8.37 -1.26
C THR A 19 -4.92 8.94 -1.97
N PRO A 20 -3.76 9.19 -1.31
CA PRO A 20 -2.60 9.73 -2.00
C PRO A 20 -2.04 8.79 -3.09
N ALA A 21 -2.02 7.49 -2.82
CA ALA A 21 -1.54 6.49 -3.79
C ALA A 21 -2.54 6.33 -4.95
N ALA A 22 -3.85 6.31 -4.66
CA ALA A 22 -4.90 6.22 -5.67
C ALA A 22 -4.88 7.43 -6.62
N GLN A 23 -4.68 8.64 -6.11
CA GLN A 23 -4.57 9.86 -6.92
C GLN A 23 -3.31 9.86 -7.80
N ALA A 24 -2.16 9.45 -7.25
CA ALA A 24 -0.92 9.34 -8.03
C ALA A 24 -1.04 8.28 -9.12
N ALA A 25 -1.63 7.13 -8.80
CA ALA A 25 -1.90 6.06 -9.75
C ALA A 25 -2.89 6.49 -10.83
N GLN A 26 -3.96 7.25 -10.46
CA GLN A 26 -4.93 7.80 -11.40
C GLN A 26 -4.28 8.73 -12.42
N ALA A 27 -3.39 9.62 -11.97
CA ALA A 27 -2.70 10.54 -12.86
C ALA A 27 -1.86 9.81 -13.92
N LEU A 28 -1.23 8.69 -13.56
CA LEU A 28 -0.47 7.84 -14.49
C LEU A 28 -1.40 7.06 -15.43
N LEU A 29 -2.48 6.49 -14.91
CA LEU A 29 -3.40 5.66 -15.67
C LEU A 29 -4.25 6.45 -16.67
N ALA A 30 -4.64 7.68 -16.33
CA ALA A 30 -5.53 8.52 -17.13
C ALA A 30 -5.03 8.80 -18.56
N THR A 31 -3.72 8.69 -18.81
CA THR A 31 -3.13 8.86 -20.14
C THR A 31 -3.17 7.61 -21.02
N LEU A 32 -3.61 6.48 -20.45
CA LEU A 32 -3.50 5.15 -21.05
C LEU A 32 -4.87 4.47 -21.27
N VAL A 33 -5.94 5.05 -20.75
CA VAL A 33 -7.31 4.50 -20.77
C VAL A 33 -8.31 5.58 -21.18
N ASP A 34 -9.54 5.18 -21.50
CA ASP A 34 -10.60 6.10 -21.96
C ASP A 34 -11.24 6.84 -20.78
N GLU A 35 -11.36 6.19 -19.64
CA GLU A 35 -12.02 6.71 -18.42
C GLU A 35 -11.25 6.31 -17.17
N THR A 36 -11.22 7.20 -16.16
CA THR A 36 -10.76 6.85 -14.81
C THR A 36 -11.69 7.39 -13.75
N SER A 37 -11.86 6.65 -12.66
CA SER A 37 -12.62 7.10 -11.49
C SER A 37 -12.06 6.48 -10.22
N ILE A 38 -12.29 7.16 -9.09
CA ILE A 38 -12.06 6.59 -7.76
C ILE A 38 -13.43 6.45 -7.10
N ASP A 39 -13.78 5.23 -6.71
CA ASP A 39 -15.07 4.96 -6.08
C ASP A 39 -15.07 5.32 -4.58
N ARG A 40 -16.24 5.16 -3.92
CA ARG A 40 -16.41 5.47 -2.49
C ARG A 40 -15.61 4.54 -1.56
N MET A 41 -15.15 3.42 -2.08
CA MET A 41 -14.32 2.47 -1.35
C MET A 41 -12.83 2.74 -1.52
N GLY A 42 -12.47 3.75 -2.35
CA GLY A 42 -11.09 4.09 -2.67
C GLY A 42 -10.50 3.27 -3.82
N ASN A 43 -11.29 2.42 -4.51
CA ASN A 43 -10.78 1.74 -5.70
C ASN A 43 -10.56 2.75 -6.82
N LEU A 44 -9.35 2.82 -7.34
CA LEU A 44 -9.08 3.42 -8.63
C LEU A 44 -9.52 2.45 -9.73
N ILE A 45 -10.33 2.94 -10.68
CA ILE A 45 -10.82 2.15 -11.80
C ILE A 45 -10.46 2.91 -13.08
N GLY A 46 -9.76 2.24 -13.99
CA GLY A 46 -9.54 2.70 -15.36
C GLY A 46 -10.21 1.77 -16.35
N VAL A 47 -10.76 2.29 -17.42
CA VAL A 47 -11.46 1.50 -18.45
C VAL A 47 -10.90 1.85 -19.82
N ARG A 48 -10.49 0.83 -20.56
CA ARG A 48 -10.22 0.92 -21.99
C ARG A 48 -11.22 0.06 -22.75
N ARG A 49 -11.99 0.70 -23.60
CA ARG A 49 -13.04 0.05 -24.40
C ARG A 49 -12.48 -0.44 -25.73
N CYS A 50 -12.91 -1.61 -26.13
CA CYS A 50 -12.60 -2.15 -27.46
C CYS A 50 -13.51 -1.61 -28.58
N GLY A 51 -14.62 -0.93 -28.21
CA GLY A 51 -15.58 -0.37 -29.16
C GLY A 51 -16.51 -1.40 -29.82
N LYS A 52 -16.49 -2.66 -29.40
CA LYS A 52 -17.34 -3.73 -29.94
C LYS A 52 -18.60 -3.89 -29.10
N PRO A 53 -19.79 -4.08 -29.72
CA PRO A 53 -20.99 -4.40 -28.97
C PRO A 53 -20.83 -5.77 -28.28
N ASP A 54 -21.37 -5.91 -27.08
CA ASP A 54 -21.37 -7.15 -26.27
C ASP A 54 -19.96 -7.74 -26.01
N ALA A 55 -18.94 -6.88 -26.03
CA ALA A 55 -17.56 -7.29 -25.78
C ALA A 55 -17.40 -7.96 -24.41
N GLY A 56 -16.57 -8.97 -24.34
CA GLY A 56 -16.09 -9.53 -23.09
C GLY A 56 -15.35 -8.47 -22.26
N LYS A 57 -15.23 -8.72 -20.96
CA LYS A 57 -14.54 -7.82 -20.03
C LYS A 57 -13.44 -8.57 -19.29
N VAL A 58 -12.27 -7.96 -19.18
CA VAL A 58 -11.18 -8.45 -18.33
C VAL A 58 -10.86 -7.41 -17.26
N LEU A 59 -10.68 -7.86 -16.04
CA LEU A 59 -10.25 -7.03 -14.92
C LEU A 59 -8.81 -7.41 -14.54
N LEU A 60 -7.95 -6.41 -14.51
CA LEU A 60 -6.58 -6.49 -14.02
C LEU A 60 -6.53 -5.70 -12.70
N ASP A 61 -6.13 -6.33 -11.61
CA ASP A 61 -6.13 -5.71 -10.28
C ASP A 61 -4.77 -5.83 -9.60
N ALA A 62 -4.37 -4.75 -8.91
CA ALA A 62 -3.24 -4.71 -8.01
C ALA A 62 -3.54 -3.72 -6.88
N HIS A 63 -3.15 -4.05 -5.63
CA HIS A 63 -3.45 -3.15 -4.53
C HIS A 63 -2.45 -1.99 -4.41
N LEU A 64 -2.93 -0.84 -3.91
CA LEU A 64 -2.18 0.41 -3.81
C LEU A 64 -1.74 0.77 -2.39
N ASP A 65 -2.32 0.13 -1.36
CA ASP A 65 -1.95 0.38 0.01
C ASP A 65 -0.56 -0.17 0.36
N GLU A 66 -0.13 0.16 1.54
CA GLU A 66 1.06 -0.40 2.17
C GLU A 66 0.77 -0.77 3.61
N ILE A 67 1.58 -1.65 4.18
CA ILE A 67 1.55 -1.94 5.61
C ILE A 67 1.94 -0.71 6.41
N GLY A 68 1.37 -0.58 7.60
CA GLY A 68 1.61 0.57 8.46
C GLY A 68 1.32 0.28 9.92
N LEU A 69 1.21 1.35 10.66
CA LEU A 69 0.90 1.35 12.08
C LEU A 69 -0.19 2.40 12.35
N ILE A 70 -0.91 2.26 13.45
CA ILE A 70 -1.86 3.27 13.94
C ILE A 70 -1.64 3.52 15.43
N VAL A 71 -1.63 4.78 15.84
CA VAL A 71 -1.52 5.15 17.24
C VAL A 71 -2.78 4.73 17.99
N THR A 72 -2.63 3.99 19.07
CA THR A 72 -3.76 3.49 19.89
C THR A 72 -3.80 4.05 21.31
N GLY A 73 -2.75 4.73 21.74
CA GLY A 73 -2.64 5.36 23.04
C GLY A 73 -1.33 6.10 23.22
N ALA A 74 -1.18 6.74 24.38
CA ALA A 74 0.03 7.44 24.77
C ALA A 74 0.35 7.15 26.25
N GLU A 75 1.63 6.99 26.56
CA GLU A 75 2.13 6.72 27.90
C GLU A 75 3.51 7.37 28.07
N GLU A 76 3.63 8.25 29.06
CA GLU A 76 4.86 8.99 29.35
C GLU A 76 5.48 9.73 28.15
N GLY A 77 4.64 10.19 27.18
CA GLY A 77 5.06 10.83 25.95
C GLY A 77 5.38 9.87 24.81
N TYR A 78 5.44 8.58 25.05
CA TYR A 78 5.57 7.54 24.02
C TYR A 78 4.23 7.18 23.42
N LEU A 79 4.23 6.82 22.10
CA LEU A 79 3.02 6.38 21.41
C LEU A 79 2.90 4.85 21.47
N ARG A 80 1.79 4.36 21.97
CA ARG A 80 1.36 2.98 21.82
C ARG A 80 0.72 2.80 20.44
N PHE A 81 0.91 1.65 19.82
CA PHE A 81 0.44 1.44 18.46
C PHE A 81 -0.07 0.02 18.20
N ARG A 82 -0.78 -0.14 17.10
CA ARG A 82 -1.09 -1.43 16.48
C ARG A 82 -0.65 -1.43 15.02
N THR A 83 -0.46 -2.62 14.49
CA THR A 83 -0.10 -2.81 13.07
C THR A 83 -1.32 -2.70 12.16
N ILE A 84 -1.09 -2.15 10.96
CA ILE A 84 -2.00 -2.19 9.83
C ILE A 84 -1.38 -3.13 8.80
N GLY A 85 -2.06 -4.25 8.51
CA GLY A 85 -1.54 -5.29 7.64
C GLY A 85 -0.56 -6.25 8.33
N GLY A 86 0.09 -7.09 7.53
CA GLY A 86 1.00 -8.14 7.98
C GLY A 86 2.40 -7.60 8.30
N VAL A 87 2.61 -7.18 9.53
CA VAL A 87 3.90 -6.66 10.00
C VAL A 87 4.61 -7.70 10.84
N ASP A 88 5.86 -8.01 10.50
CA ASP A 88 6.71 -8.87 11.31
C ASP A 88 7.28 -8.07 12.49
N PRO A 89 6.95 -8.43 13.75
CA PRO A 89 7.39 -7.69 14.94
C PRO A 89 8.92 -7.64 15.08
N ARG A 90 9.63 -8.63 14.55
CA ARG A 90 11.10 -8.68 14.59
C ARG A 90 11.76 -7.56 13.79
N MET A 91 11.04 -7.00 12.83
CA MET A 91 11.53 -5.95 11.95
C MET A 91 11.22 -4.54 12.48
N LEU A 92 10.54 -4.42 13.63
CA LEU A 92 10.08 -3.14 14.18
C LEU A 92 11.14 -2.40 14.98
N PRO A 93 11.86 -3.01 15.94
CA PRO A 93 12.78 -2.28 16.80
C PRO A 93 13.83 -1.50 16.01
N GLY A 94 14.02 -0.22 16.35
CA GLY A 94 14.96 0.67 15.68
C GLY A 94 14.51 1.19 14.30
N ARG A 95 13.30 0.87 13.85
CA ARG A 95 12.76 1.43 12.60
C ARG A 95 12.27 2.86 12.78
N GLU A 96 12.63 3.70 11.83
CA GLU A 96 12.01 5.01 11.69
C GLU A 96 10.61 4.88 11.09
N VAL A 97 9.69 5.67 11.62
CA VAL A 97 8.33 5.78 11.11
C VAL A 97 8.00 7.24 10.79
N THR A 98 7.14 7.44 9.81
CA THR A 98 6.52 8.73 9.52
C THR A 98 5.12 8.71 10.10
N ILE A 99 4.86 9.59 11.06
CA ILE A 99 3.55 9.83 11.66
C ILE A 99 2.83 10.82 10.74
N LEU A 100 1.64 10.47 10.26
CA LEU A 100 0.93 11.23 9.23
C LEU A 100 0.18 12.44 9.79
N THR A 101 0.90 13.31 10.48
CA THR A 101 0.45 14.63 10.93
C THR A 101 0.59 15.68 9.83
N GLN A 102 0.17 16.91 10.09
CA GLN A 102 0.36 18.06 9.22
C GLN A 102 1.14 19.16 9.96
N PRO A 103 2.45 19.37 9.70
CA PRO A 103 3.32 18.58 8.81
C PRO A 103 3.62 17.17 9.35
N PRO A 104 4.10 16.23 8.52
CA PRO A 104 4.47 14.89 8.97
C PRO A 104 5.61 14.93 10.00
N MET A 105 5.51 14.06 11.01
CA MET A 105 6.52 13.90 12.05
C MET A 105 7.29 12.59 11.87
N VAL A 106 8.50 12.54 12.40
CA VAL A 106 9.30 11.31 12.45
C VAL A 106 9.33 10.79 13.87
N GLY A 107 9.16 9.49 14.02
CA GLY A 107 9.37 8.77 15.26
C GLY A 107 10.23 7.53 15.05
N MET A 108 10.68 6.92 16.11
CA MET A 108 11.45 5.69 16.11
C MET A 108 10.76 4.63 16.96
N VAL A 109 10.67 3.41 16.44
CA VAL A 109 10.17 2.29 17.23
C VAL A 109 11.22 1.89 18.26
N ALA A 110 10.87 2.05 19.53
CA ALA A 110 11.72 1.72 20.66
C ALA A 110 11.20 0.44 21.36
N SER A 111 12.14 -0.30 21.91
CA SER A 111 11.90 -1.45 22.76
C SER A 111 12.34 -1.13 24.19
N PRO A 112 11.65 -1.61 25.22
CA PRO A 112 12.09 -1.45 26.62
C PRO A 112 13.45 -2.10 26.93
N GLY A 113 14.03 -2.79 25.97
CA GLY A 113 15.25 -3.56 26.12
C GLY A 113 14.94 -5.02 26.45
N PRO A 114 15.92 -5.93 26.23
CA PRO A 114 15.73 -7.31 26.62
C PRO A 114 15.63 -7.40 28.15
N GLU A 115 14.53 -7.98 28.65
CA GLU A 115 14.57 -8.55 29.99
C GLU A 115 15.70 -9.59 30.02
N GLN A 116 16.48 -9.60 31.11
CA GLN A 116 17.81 -10.24 31.19
C GLN A 116 17.85 -11.77 30.92
N ASP A 117 16.72 -12.42 30.67
CA ASP A 117 16.63 -13.88 30.73
C ASP A 117 16.48 -14.60 29.38
N ASP A 118 16.17 -13.92 28.25
CA ASP A 118 16.03 -14.61 26.96
C ASP A 118 16.23 -13.71 25.73
N GLU A 119 17.47 -13.51 25.35
CA GLU A 119 17.85 -12.78 24.13
C GLU A 119 17.30 -13.41 22.81
N SER A 120 16.75 -14.62 22.90
CA SER A 120 16.24 -15.37 21.73
C SER A 120 14.81 -15.01 21.36
N LYS A 121 14.04 -14.35 22.23
CA LYS A 121 12.64 -13.99 21.98
C LYS A 121 12.48 -12.61 21.37
N SER A 122 11.66 -12.52 20.34
CA SER A 122 11.23 -11.23 19.81
C SER A 122 10.34 -10.50 20.82
N VAL A 123 10.58 -9.21 21.01
CA VAL A 123 9.73 -8.36 21.87
C VAL A 123 8.31 -8.35 21.30
N PRO A 124 7.28 -8.64 22.11
CA PRO A 124 5.89 -8.53 21.67
C PRO A 124 5.56 -7.11 21.20
N ILE A 125 4.74 -6.97 20.17
CA ILE A 125 4.32 -5.64 19.67
C ILE A 125 3.69 -4.77 20.77
N ALA A 126 3.00 -5.39 21.71
CA ALA A 126 2.36 -4.68 22.81
C ALA A 126 3.35 -3.98 23.76
N GLU A 127 4.61 -4.40 23.78
CA GLU A 127 5.67 -3.81 24.59
C GLU A 127 6.46 -2.74 23.83
N LEU A 128 6.36 -2.71 22.50
CA LEU A 128 7.00 -1.70 21.67
C LEU A 128 6.26 -0.37 21.79
N VAL A 129 7.03 0.70 21.70
CA VAL A 129 6.52 2.08 21.68
C VAL A 129 7.15 2.85 20.53
N ILE A 130 6.57 4.02 20.22
CA ILE A 130 7.21 4.96 19.30
C ILE A 130 7.63 6.18 20.09
N ASP A 131 8.91 6.49 20.03
CA ASP A 131 9.49 7.72 20.53
C ASP A 131 9.49 8.77 19.41
N ALA A 132 8.80 9.87 19.64
CA ALA A 132 8.75 11.02 18.72
C ALA A 132 9.12 12.33 19.45
N GLY A 133 9.72 12.24 20.66
CA GLY A 133 10.14 13.38 21.47
C GLY A 133 8.98 14.25 21.98
N LEU A 134 7.83 13.64 22.30
CA LEU A 134 6.60 14.34 22.65
C LEU A 134 6.41 14.42 24.18
N THR A 135 5.65 15.42 24.62
CA THR A 135 5.05 15.40 25.97
C THR A 135 3.84 14.46 25.97
N GLN A 136 3.39 14.05 27.18
CA GLN A 136 2.19 13.20 27.30
C GLN A 136 0.98 13.83 26.61
N GLU A 137 0.72 15.11 26.82
CA GLU A 137 -0.40 15.83 26.22
C GLU A 137 -0.32 15.86 24.68
N GLN A 138 0.87 16.07 24.11
CA GLN A 138 1.07 16.03 22.66
C GLN A 138 0.85 14.63 22.09
N ALA A 139 1.31 13.60 22.79
CA ALA A 139 1.17 12.21 22.37
C ALA A 139 -0.30 11.75 22.37
N GLU A 140 -1.09 12.16 23.37
CA GLU A 140 -2.51 11.86 23.45
C GLU A 140 -3.32 12.41 22.27
N GLN A 141 -2.92 13.57 21.73
CA GLN A 141 -3.59 14.17 20.56
C GLN A 141 -3.37 13.37 19.27
N LEU A 142 -2.40 12.47 19.25
CA LEU A 142 -2.07 11.67 18.07
C LEU A 142 -2.82 10.31 18.02
N VAL A 143 -3.63 9.99 19.01
CA VAL A 143 -4.42 8.74 19.00
C VAL A 143 -5.31 8.69 17.76
N GLY A 144 -5.25 7.58 17.03
CA GLY A 144 -5.95 7.39 15.75
C GLY A 144 -5.13 7.84 14.53
N THR A 145 -3.96 8.45 14.72
CA THR A 145 -3.11 8.88 13.61
C THR A 145 -2.40 7.67 12.97
N PRO A 146 -2.49 7.50 11.65
CA PRO A 146 -1.75 6.46 10.95
C PRO A 146 -0.27 6.79 10.83
N MET A 147 0.52 5.75 10.67
CA MET A 147 1.97 5.83 10.49
C MET A 147 2.43 4.81 9.47
N VAL A 148 3.52 5.12 8.77
CA VAL A 148 4.17 4.18 7.86
C VAL A 148 5.66 4.07 8.15
N TYR A 149 6.29 3.00 7.68
CA TYR A 149 7.74 2.91 7.71
C TYR A 149 8.35 4.02 6.88
N ARG A 150 9.34 4.69 7.45
CA ARG A 150 10.17 5.60 6.70
C ARG A 150 11.14 4.76 5.86
N GLY A 151 11.04 4.89 4.55
CA GLY A 151 11.88 4.15 3.61
C GLY A 151 12.32 5.05 2.48
N SER A 152 13.57 4.92 2.09
CA SER A 152 14.12 5.58 0.91
C SER A 152 13.91 4.71 -0.31
N TRP A 153 13.75 5.35 -1.45
CA TRP A 153 13.83 4.74 -2.76
C TRP A 153 15.26 4.91 -3.28
N PHE A 154 15.93 3.82 -3.62
CA PHE A 154 17.31 3.88 -4.11
C PHE A 154 17.63 2.73 -5.06
N PRO A 155 18.58 2.95 -6.01
CA PRO A 155 19.07 1.88 -6.86
C PRO A 155 19.88 0.87 -6.04
N LEU A 156 19.73 -0.42 -6.39
CA LEU A 156 20.48 -1.51 -5.83
C LEU A 156 21.21 -2.21 -6.98
N GLY A 157 22.52 -1.96 -7.11
CA GLY A 157 23.27 -2.37 -8.27
C GLY A 157 22.86 -1.63 -9.56
N GLU A 158 23.03 -2.25 -10.71
CA GLU A 158 22.78 -1.62 -12.02
C GLU A 158 21.30 -1.65 -12.42
N ASP A 159 20.61 -2.78 -12.18
CA ASP A 159 19.27 -3.06 -12.69
C ASP A 159 18.20 -3.27 -11.65
N GLN A 160 18.54 -3.16 -10.37
CA GLN A 160 17.61 -3.37 -9.26
C GLN A 160 17.26 -2.05 -8.57
N MET A 161 16.14 -2.06 -7.87
CA MET A 161 15.65 -0.94 -7.06
C MET A 161 15.18 -1.47 -5.71
N CYS A 162 15.43 -0.69 -4.68
CA CYS A 162 14.91 -0.95 -3.34
C CYS A 162 13.98 0.20 -2.93
N GLY A 163 12.87 -0.14 -2.30
CA GLY A 163 11.91 0.84 -1.82
C GLY A 163 10.81 0.18 -0.99
N LYS A 164 10.07 0.99 -0.23
CA LYS A 164 8.88 0.53 0.49
C LYS A 164 7.72 0.28 -0.49
N ALA A 165 6.69 -0.41 -0.03
CA ALA A 165 5.42 -0.59 -0.75
C ALA A 165 5.53 -1.24 -2.15
N MET A 166 6.60 -2.00 -2.41
CA MET A 166 6.75 -2.75 -3.67
C MET A 166 5.65 -3.81 -3.84
N ASP A 167 5.23 -4.42 -2.76
CA ASP A 167 4.02 -5.25 -2.65
C ASP A 167 2.82 -4.32 -2.31
N ASP A 168 1.91 -3.99 -3.23
CA ASP A 168 1.83 -4.56 -4.59
C ASP A 168 1.90 -3.47 -5.68
N ARG A 169 2.44 -2.28 -5.36
CA ARG A 169 2.56 -1.16 -6.31
C ARG A 169 3.45 -1.49 -7.50
N SER A 170 4.33 -2.50 -7.37
CA SER A 170 5.10 -3.01 -8.51
C SER A 170 4.20 -3.70 -9.54
N CYS A 171 3.21 -4.48 -9.11
CA CYS A 171 2.23 -5.06 -10.01
C CYS A 171 1.38 -3.96 -10.67
N PHE A 172 0.96 -2.93 -9.92
CA PHE A 172 0.25 -1.81 -10.55
C PHE A 172 1.11 -1.11 -11.64
N ALA A 173 2.41 -0.92 -11.39
CA ALA A 173 3.33 -0.39 -12.41
C ALA A 173 3.42 -1.32 -13.65
N ILE A 174 3.36 -2.65 -13.46
CA ILE A 174 3.28 -3.62 -14.56
C ILE A 174 1.97 -3.45 -15.32
N LEU A 175 0.83 -3.24 -14.63
CA LEU A 175 -0.45 -2.98 -15.29
C LEU A 175 -0.41 -1.71 -16.14
N LEU A 176 0.20 -0.63 -15.64
CA LEU A 176 0.42 0.59 -16.45
C LEU A 176 1.25 0.27 -17.70
N ARG A 177 2.31 -0.53 -17.59
CA ARG A 177 3.12 -0.93 -18.74
C ARG A 177 2.33 -1.79 -19.72
N CYS A 178 1.48 -2.68 -19.25
CA CYS A 178 0.57 -3.44 -20.10
C CYS A 178 -0.36 -2.49 -20.90
N MET A 179 -0.94 -1.50 -20.23
CA MET A 179 -1.81 -0.53 -20.92
C MET A 179 -1.05 0.33 -21.94
N GLU A 180 0.20 0.72 -21.67
CA GLU A 180 1.06 1.36 -22.67
C GLU A 180 1.25 0.49 -23.91
N LEU A 181 1.54 -0.80 -23.73
CA LEU A 181 1.74 -1.76 -24.83
C LEU A 181 0.45 -2.03 -25.63
N LEU A 182 -0.69 -1.88 -25.00
CA LEU A 182 -1.99 -2.06 -25.62
C LEU A 182 -2.50 -0.80 -26.32
N LYS A 183 -1.91 0.37 -26.08
CA LYS A 183 -2.43 1.68 -26.49
C LYS A 183 -2.87 1.75 -27.96
N ASP A 184 -2.04 1.22 -28.87
CA ASP A 184 -2.27 1.26 -30.31
C ASP A 184 -2.74 -0.10 -30.88
N LYS A 185 -3.25 -0.99 -30.01
CA LYS A 185 -3.75 -2.30 -30.42
C LYS A 185 -5.27 -2.30 -30.51
N GLU A 186 -5.80 -2.96 -31.53
CA GLU A 186 -7.21 -3.34 -31.56
C GLU A 186 -7.45 -4.45 -30.54
N LEU A 187 -8.50 -4.28 -29.74
CA LEU A 187 -8.87 -5.21 -28.69
C LEU A 187 -10.19 -5.90 -29.03
N ASP A 188 -10.34 -7.14 -28.55
CA ASP A 188 -11.59 -7.91 -28.66
C ASP A 188 -12.45 -7.86 -27.39
N MET A 189 -11.93 -7.23 -26.34
CA MET A 189 -12.61 -7.11 -25.04
C MET A 189 -12.30 -5.78 -24.38
N ASP A 190 -13.18 -5.31 -23.52
CA ASP A 190 -12.93 -4.17 -22.66
C ASP A 190 -11.94 -4.54 -21.55
N VAL A 191 -10.96 -3.69 -21.32
CA VAL A 191 -9.96 -3.88 -20.27
C VAL A 191 -10.24 -2.92 -19.13
N TYR A 192 -10.44 -3.47 -17.95
CA TYR A 192 -10.58 -2.76 -16.69
C TYR A 192 -9.27 -2.90 -15.91
N VAL A 193 -8.71 -1.79 -15.45
CA VAL A 193 -7.56 -1.76 -14.56
C VAL A 193 -8.03 -1.23 -13.21
N MET A 194 -7.78 -1.99 -12.16
CA MET A 194 -8.17 -1.57 -10.81
C MET A 194 -6.93 -1.44 -9.92
N GLY A 195 -6.85 -0.31 -9.23
CA GLY A 195 -5.95 -0.12 -8.10
C GLY A 195 -6.78 -0.24 -6.82
N SER A 196 -6.75 -1.41 -6.17
CA SER A 196 -7.59 -1.66 -5.00
C SER A 196 -7.00 -1.07 -3.71
N PRO A 197 -7.85 -0.68 -2.74
CA PRO A 197 -7.40 -0.11 -1.47
C PRO A 197 -7.06 -1.20 -0.45
N GLY A 198 -6.16 -2.09 -0.76
CA GLY A 198 -5.69 -3.10 0.15
C GLY A 198 -5.99 -4.53 -0.21
N ARG A 199 -5.16 -5.41 0.32
CA ARG A 199 -5.27 -6.86 0.17
C ARG A 199 -6.55 -7.35 0.86
N ARG A 200 -7.64 -7.43 0.13
CA ARG A 200 -8.88 -8.03 0.64
C ARG A 200 -8.80 -9.55 0.56
N SER A 201 -9.54 -10.22 1.45
CA SER A 201 -9.60 -11.68 1.52
C SER A 201 -9.86 -12.31 0.15
N PRO A 202 -9.31 -13.50 -0.16
CA PRO A 202 -9.59 -14.22 -1.39
C PRO A 202 -11.11 -14.34 -1.61
N GLY A 203 -11.59 -13.92 -2.79
CA GLY A 203 -13.00 -13.98 -3.14
C GLY A 203 -13.76 -12.64 -3.09
N TRP A 204 -13.12 -11.53 -2.73
CA TRP A 204 -13.75 -10.22 -2.86
C TRP A 204 -13.64 -9.73 -4.31
N ALA A 205 -14.77 -9.66 -5.01
CA ALA A 205 -14.92 -8.91 -6.24
C ALA A 205 -15.95 -7.80 -5.99
N PRO A 206 -15.77 -6.60 -6.55
CA PRO A 206 -16.78 -5.56 -6.44
C PRO A 206 -18.12 -6.09 -6.97
N PRO A 207 -19.27 -5.79 -6.30
CA PRO A 207 -20.57 -6.32 -6.69
C PRO A 207 -21.05 -5.89 -8.08
N TRP A 208 -20.38 -4.92 -8.70
CA TRP A 208 -20.68 -4.41 -10.05
C TRP A 208 -19.89 -5.11 -11.17
N VAL A 209 -18.96 -6.02 -10.84
CA VAL A 209 -18.28 -6.84 -11.86
C VAL A 209 -19.23 -7.95 -12.30
N PRO A 210 -19.80 -7.87 -13.51
CA PRO A 210 -20.68 -8.94 -14.01
C PRO A 210 -19.87 -10.19 -14.31
N GLY A 211 -20.18 -11.27 -13.62
CA GLY A 211 -19.56 -12.57 -13.80
C GLY A 211 -18.54 -12.88 -12.70
N ARG A 212 -18.82 -13.93 -11.94
CA ARG A 212 -17.89 -14.47 -10.96
C ARG A 212 -16.62 -14.92 -11.68
N TYR A 213 -15.57 -14.12 -11.62
CA TYR A 213 -14.25 -14.62 -11.86
C TYR A 213 -13.79 -15.29 -10.56
N SER A 214 -13.96 -16.62 -10.52
CA SER A 214 -13.22 -17.45 -9.55
C SER A 214 -11.81 -17.57 -10.10
N PRO A 215 -10.77 -17.03 -9.45
CA PRO A 215 -9.42 -17.35 -9.84
C PRO A 215 -9.11 -18.77 -9.37
N THR A 216 -9.49 -19.76 -10.15
CA THR A 216 -8.83 -21.07 -10.15
C THR A 216 -7.56 -20.94 -11.01
N ALA A 217 -6.68 -20.04 -10.66
CA ALA A 217 -5.30 -20.14 -11.06
C ALA A 217 -4.59 -20.92 -9.97
N ALA A 218 -4.39 -22.21 -10.21
CA ALA A 218 -3.48 -23.02 -9.43
C ALA A 218 -2.13 -22.30 -9.35
N SER A 219 -1.69 -22.03 -8.13
CA SER A 219 -0.31 -21.60 -7.87
C SER A 219 0.60 -22.71 -8.38
N PRO A 220 1.61 -22.43 -9.23
CA PRO A 220 2.58 -23.42 -9.64
C PRO A 220 3.65 -23.68 -8.58
N TYR A 221 3.44 -23.21 -7.34
CA TYR A 221 4.36 -23.43 -6.22
C TYR A 221 3.60 -24.11 -5.07
N THR A 222 3.51 -25.40 -5.14
CA THR A 222 3.41 -26.34 -4.01
C THR A 222 4.63 -27.24 -4.03
#